data_b53e815c69ce0952a16a41e1af86c787
#
_entry.id   b53e815c69ce0952a16a41e1af86c787
#
_cell.length_a   1.000
_cell.length_b   1.000
_cell.length_c   1.000
_cell.angle_alpha   90.00
_cell.angle_beta   90.00
_cell.angle_gamma   90.00
#
_symmetry.space_group_name_H-M   'P 1'
#
loop_
_entity.id
_entity.type
_entity.pdbx_description
1 polymer ?
#
loop_
_entity_poly.entity_id
_entity_poly.type
_entity_poly.pdbx_seq_one_letter_code
_entity_poly.pdbx_strand_id
1 'polypeptide(L)'
;MLGYWNNEEETKKVLKDGWLHTGDIGKFENNYLKITDRKKDILITPGGDNISPLKIENMLTSSKMINQAIVYGDYKPYLTALIILDEEFKNEKENLEKEIENINKNLTKVEKIKKYFIIKENFTIENGMMTPTLKLKRFKIVNKYKNDFENLYLNKP
;
A
#
# COMPACT_ATOMS: atom_id res chain seq x y z
N MET A 1 18.18 19.78 7.75
CA MET A 1 19.35 18.86 7.73
C MET A 1 20.42 19.42 6.84
N LEU A 2 21.70 19.05 7.04
CA LEU A 2 22.80 19.50 6.15
C LEU A 2 22.84 18.73 4.82
N GLY A 3 22.42 17.46 4.82
CA GLY A 3 22.40 16.61 3.63
C GLY A 3 22.45 15.13 3.99
N TYR A 4 22.39 14.27 2.99
CA TYR A 4 22.67 12.86 3.12
C TYR A 4 24.18 12.60 3.13
N TRP A 5 24.63 11.71 3.99
CA TRP A 5 26.03 11.35 4.10
C TRP A 5 26.56 10.77 2.78
N ASN A 6 27.63 11.34 2.25
CA ASN A 6 28.26 10.96 0.97
C ASN A 6 27.30 10.83 -0.22
N ASN A 7 26.19 11.59 -0.25
CA ASN A 7 25.22 11.54 -1.33
C ASN A 7 24.70 12.94 -1.68
N GLU A 8 25.54 13.71 -2.37
CA GLU A 8 25.21 15.07 -2.79
C GLU A 8 24.05 15.10 -3.82
N GLU A 9 23.98 14.10 -4.69
CA GLU A 9 22.95 14.01 -5.72
C GLU A 9 21.56 13.92 -5.10
N GLU A 10 21.37 12.99 -4.14
CA GLU A 10 20.11 12.88 -3.42
C GLU A 10 19.84 14.09 -2.52
N THR A 11 20.90 14.67 -1.95
CA THR A 11 20.77 15.91 -1.17
C THR A 11 20.20 17.05 -2.02
N LYS A 12 20.74 17.28 -3.22
CA LYS A 12 20.26 18.31 -4.16
C LYS A 12 18.82 18.05 -4.64
N LYS A 13 18.39 16.81 -4.72
CA LYS A 13 17.00 16.46 -5.09
C LYS A 13 16.00 16.84 -4.02
N VAL A 14 16.36 16.69 -2.74
CA VAL A 14 15.43 16.88 -1.62
C VAL A 14 15.57 18.24 -0.93
N LEU A 15 16.75 18.86 -0.99
CA LEU A 15 16.97 20.22 -0.46
C LEU A 15 16.93 21.22 -1.60
N LYS A 16 15.88 22.03 -1.67
CA LYS A 16 15.68 23.07 -2.68
C LYS A 16 15.26 24.36 -2.00
N ASP A 17 15.95 25.46 -2.30
CA ASP A 17 15.61 26.80 -1.83
C ASP A 17 15.40 26.88 -0.30
N GLY A 18 16.24 26.15 0.46
CA GLY A 18 16.16 26.08 1.92
C GLY A 18 15.06 25.14 2.47
N TRP A 19 14.28 24.50 1.61
CA TRP A 19 13.21 23.57 1.99
C TRP A 19 13.63 22.12 1.81
N LEU A 20 13.23 21.27 2.78
CA LEU A 20 13.34 19.83 2.68
C LEU A 20 12.06 19.25 2.07
N HIS A 21 12.16 18.71 0.86
CA HIS A 21 11.09 17.98 0.20
C HIS A 21 11.08 16.52 0.71
N THR A 22 10.26 16.24 1.73
CA THR A 22 10.20 14.91 2.37
C THR A 22 9.65 13.82 1.45
N GLY A 23 8.86 14.21 0.43
CA GLY A 23 8.09 13.31 -0.42
C GLY A 23 6.87 12.72 0.28
N ASP A 24 6.52 13.23 1.45
CA ASP A 24 5.31 12.84 2.17
C ASP A 24 4.15 13.77 1.77
N ILE A 25 2.93 13.21 1.78
CA ILE A 25 1.68 13.96 1.59
C ILE A 25 1.01 14.04 2.95
N GLY A 26 0.55 15.24 3.28
CA GLY A 26 -0.14 15.48 4.54
C GLY A 26 -1.30 16.44 4.38
N LYS A 27 -2.16 16.47 5.38
CA LYS A 27 -3.24 17.44 5.54
C LYS A 27 -3.25 18.02 6.94
N PHE A 28 -3.76 19.23 7.08
CA PHE A 28 -4.03 19.79 8.39
C PHE A 28 -5.42 19.34 8.88
N GLU A 29 -5.47 18.79 10.07
CA GLU A 29 -6.70 18.47 10.81
C GLU A 29 -6.60 19.12 12.19
N ASN A 30 -7.51 20.03 12.54
CA ASN A 30 -7.52 20.73 13.85
C ASN A 30 -6.15 21.35 14.21
N ASN A 31 -5.49 22.00 13.28
CA ASN A 31 -4.16 22.60 13.39
C ASN A 31 -3.01 21.58 13.57
N TYR A 32 -3.24 20.28 13.47
CA TYR A 32 -2.19 19.25 13.46
C TYR A 32 -1.91 18.79 12.03
N LEU A 33 -0.63 18.66 11.70
CA LEU A 33 -0.22 18.05 10.43
C LEU A 33 -0.32 16.53 10.55
N LYS A 34 -1.19 15.95 9.72
CA LYS A 34 -1.35 14.50 9.60
C LYS A 34 -0.75 14.02 8.27
N ILE A 35 0.28 13.20 8.35
CA ILE A 35 0.84 12.56 7.16
C ILE A 35 -0.12 11.45 6.71
N THR A 36 -0.54 11.52 5.45
CA THR A 36 -1.54 10.59 4.88
C THR A 36 -0.94 9.53 3.99
N ASP A 37 0.15 9.86 3.28
CA ASP A 37 0.84 8.91 2.41
C ASP A 37 2.20 9.44 1.95
N ARG A 38 2.88 8.65 1.10
CA ARG A 38 4.04 9.07 0.35
C ARG A 38 3.68 9.40 -1.10
N LYS A 39 4.19 10.51 -1.62
CA LYS A 39 3.93 10.97 -2.99
C LYS A 39 4.23 9.89 -4.05
N LYS A 40 5.33 9.15 -3.88
CA LYS A 40 5.75 8.08 -4.80
C LYS A 40 4.95 6.79 -4.70
N ASP A 41 4.17 6.62 -3.62
CA ASP A 41 3.39 5.41 -3.36
C ASP A 41 1.91 5.60 -3.73
N ILE A 42 1.47 6.84 -4.01
CA ILE A 42 0.11 7.14 -4.50
C ILE A 42 -0.14 6.37 -5.80
N LEU A 43 -1.30 5.73 -5.87
CA LEU A 43 -1.79 5.07 -7.08
C LEU A 43 -2.65 6.05 -7.88
N ILE A 44 -2.46 6.08 -9.19
CA ILE A 44 -3.22 6.96 -10.09
C ILE A 44 -4.17 6.08 -10.90
N THR A 45 -5.47 6.39 -10.86
CA THR A 45 -6.45 5.71 -11.71
C THR A 45 -6.31 6.17 -13.17
N PRO A 46 -6.83 5.40 -14.15
CA PRO A 46 -6.92 5.87 -15.53
C PRO A 46 -7.72 7.17 -15.68
N GLY A 47 -8.60 7.49 -14.73
CA GLY A 47 -9.38 8.73 -14.66
C GLY A 47 -8.63 9.90 -14.02
N GLY A 48 -7.41 9.69 -13.50
CA GLY A 48 -6.59 10.72 -12.85
C GLY A 48 -6.84 10.88 -11.35
N ASP A 49 -7.65 10.02 -10.72
CA ASP A 49 -7.85 10.05 -9.27
C ASP A 49 -6.59 9.59 -8.55
N ASN A 50 -6.22 10.30 -7.49
CA ASN A 50 -5.13 9.92 -6.60
C ASN A 50 -5.66 9.08 -5.44
N ILE A 51 -5.16 7.87 -5.31
CA ILE A 51 -5.57 6.92 -4.27
C ILE A 51 -4.40 6.67 -3.32
N SER A 52 -4.65 6.81 -2.01
CA SER A 52 -3.72 6.44 -0.95
C SER A 52 -3.79 4.94 -0.69
N PRO A 53 -2.80 4.13 -1.09
CA PRO A 53 -2.79 2.72 -0.78
C PRO A 53 -2.64 2.47 0.71
N LEU A 54 -1.87 3.29 1.43
CA LEU A 54 -1.67 3.17 2.87
C LEU A 54 -2.99 3.27 3.65
N LYS A 55 -3.89 4.18 3.24
CA LYS A 55 -5.23 4.30 3.84
C LYS A 55 -5.99 2.97 3.75
N ILE A 56 -6.01 2.37 2.57
CA ILE A 56 -6.76 1.13 2.30
C ILE A 56 -6.10 -0.05 3.01
N GLU A 57 -4.77 -0.14 2.97
CA GLU A 57 -4.01 -1.18 3.67
C GLU A 57 -4.20 -1.13 5.19
N ASN A 58 -4.24 0.07 5.77
CA ASN A 58 -4.56 0.24 7.19
C ASN A 58 -6.00 -0.21 7.51
N MET A 59 -6.95 0.03 6.61
CA MET A 59 -8.32 -0.48 6.79
C MET A 59 -8.37 -2.00 6.68
N LEU A 60 -7.65 -2.61 5.74
CA LEU A 60 -7.54 -4.06 5.63
C LEU A 60 -6.90 -4.67 6.88
N THR A 61 -5.78 -4.15 7.34
CA THR A 61 -5.05 -4.66 8.51
C THR A 61 -5.69 -4.28 9.85
N SER A 62 -6.73 -3.44 9.89
CA SER A 62 -7.54 -3.23 11.08
C SER A 62 -8.45 -4.43 11.40
N SER A 63 -8.70 -5.29 10.42
CA SER A 63 -9.37 -6.58 10.63
C SER A 63 -8.41 -7.57 11.29
N LYS A 64 -8.91 -8.31 12.29
CA LYS A 64 -8.13 -9.37 12.96
C LYS A 64 -7.73 -10.51 12.02
N MET A 65 -8.43 -10.68 10.91
CA MET A 65 -8.17 -11.73 9.93
C MET A 65 -6.95 -11.44 9.06
N ILE A 66 -6.58 -10.16 8.88
CA ILE A 66 -5.57 -9.74 7.91
C ILE A 66 -4.34 -9.24 8.65
N ASN A 67 -3.27 -10.04 8.60
CA ASN A 67 -1.99 -9.69 9.21
C ASN A 67 -1.25 -8.61 8.41
N GLN A 68 -1.13 -8.81 7.07
CA GLN A 68 -0.44 -7.87 6.19
C GLN A 68 -1.20 -7.75 4.87
N ALA A 69 -1.18 -6.56 4.27
CA ALA A 69 -1.80 -6.31 2.98
C ALA A 69 -0.97 -5.34 2.14
N ILE A 70 -0.99 -5.53 0.81
CA ILE A 70 -0.45 -4.60 -0.18
C ILE A 70 -1.51 -4.37 -1.24
N VAL A 71 -1.84 -3.11 -1.47
CA VAL A 71 -2.77 -2.68 -2.51
C VAL A 71 -2.00 -2.34 -3.78
N TYR A 72 -2.48 -2.81 -4.92
CA TYR A 72 -1.92 -2.59 -6.25
C TYR A 72 -3.00 -2.15 -7.23
N GLY A 73 -2.65 -1.29 -8.18
CA GLY A 73 -3.61 -0.82 -9.17
C GLY A 73 -3.24 0.50 -9.86
N ASP A 74 -1.94 0.87 -9.85
CA ASP A 74 -1.48 2.07 -10.54
C ASP A 74 -1.76 1.96 -12.06
N TYR A 75 -2.49 2.95 -12.60
CA TYR A 75 -3.01 2.96 -13.99
C TYR A 75 -3.81 1.71 -14.37
N LYS A 76 -4.44 1.03 -13.40
CA LYS A 76 -5.29 -0.15 -13.64
C LYS A 76 -6.78 0.21 -13.51
N PRO A 77 -7.67 -0.59 -14.15
CA PRO A 77 -9.12 -0.30 -14.15
C PRO A 77 -9.78 -0.42 -12.77
N TYR A 78 -9.14 -1.09 -11.84
CA TYR A 78 -9.58 -1.24 -10.44
C TYR A 78 -8.41 -1.63 -9.54
N LEU A 79 -8.61 -1.51 -8.24
CA LEU A 79 -7.61 -1.93 -7.26
C LEU A 79 -7.70 -3.42 -6.98
N THR A 80 -6.52 -4.00 -6.77
CA THR A 80 -6.34 -5.38 -6.30
C THR A 80 -5.52 -5.39 -5.03
N ALA A 81 -5.58 -6.47 -4.26
CA ALA A 81 -4.81 -6.61 -3.04
C ALA A 81 -4.08 -7.97 -2.97
N LEU A 82 -2.87 -7.95 -2.44
CA LEU A 82 -2.22 -9.11 -1.88
C LEU A 82 -2.52 -9.13 -0.39
N ILE A 83 -2.94 -10.27 0.13
CA ILE A 83 -3.36 -10.43 1.53
C ILE A 83 -2.59 -11.58 2.17
N ILE A 84 -2.13 -11.35 3.39
CA ILE A 84 -1.61 -12.38 4.27
C ILE A 84 -2.57 -12.47 5.45
N LEU A 85 -3.15 -13.63 5.64
CA LEU A 85 -4.05 -13.89 6.75
C LEU A 85 -3.26 -14.08 8.05
N ASP A 86 -3.87 -13.73 9.16
CA ASP A 86 -3.38 -14.13 10.47
C ASP A 86 -3.41 -15.66 10.61
N GLU A 87 -2.51 -16.21 11.44
CA GLU A 87 -2.36 -17.65 11.65
C GLU A 87 -3.68 -18.31 12.06
N GLU A 88 -4.48 -17.64 12.89
CA GLU A 88 -5.75 -18.16 13.41
C GLU A 88 -6.82 -18.30 12.32
N PHE A 89 -6.72 -17.52 11.23
CA PHE A 89 -7.75 -17.43 10.18
C PHE A 89 -7.33 -18.03 8.83
N LYS A 90 -6.23 -18.77 8.76
CA LYS A 90 -5.69 -19.31 7.49
C LYS A 90 -6.66 -20.17 6.68
N ASN A 91 -7.65 -20.77 7.33
CA ASN A 91 -8.63 -21.66 6.70
C ASN A 91 -9.98 -20.99 6.45
N GLU A 92 -10.16 -19.71 6.80
CA GLU A 92 -11.45 -19.01 6.77
C GLU A 92 -11.60 -18.10 5.53
N LYS A 93 -11.39 -18.64 4.35
CA LYS A 93 -11.45 -17.85 3.10
C LYS A 93 -12.84 -17.24 2.83
N GLU A 94 -13.91 -17.95 3.15
CA GLU A 94 -15.30 -17.45 2.95
C GLU A 94 -15.60 -16.24 3.85
N ASN A 95 -15.03 -16.21 5.04
CA ASN A 95 -15.16 -15.07 5.94
C ASN A 95 -14.36 -13.86 5.46
N LEU A 96 -13.22 -14.09 4.79
CA LEU A 96 -12.42 -13.01 4.22
C LEU A 96 -13.18 -12.25 3.12
N GLU A 97 -13.94 -12.92 2.26
CA GLU A 97 -14.76 -12.26 1.24
C GLU A 97 -15.75 -11.27 1.86
N LYS A 98 -16.47 -11.71 2.88
CA LYS A 98 -17.41 -10.86 3.63
C LYS A 98 -16.70 -9.68 4.30
N GLU A 99 -15.52 -9.92 4.84
CA GLU A 99 -14.72 -8.88 5.48
C GLU A 99 -14.27 -7.81 4.48
N ILE A 100 -13.77 -8.21 3.31
CA ILE A 100 -13.40 -7.28 2.25
C ILE A 100 -14.62 -6.51 1.74
N GLU A 101 -15.78 -7.15 1.61
CA GLU A 101 -17.02 -6.45 1.26
C GLU A 101 -17.40 -5.39 2.30
N ASN A 102 -17.26 -5.70 3.59
CA ASN A 102 -17.53 -4.74 4.67
C ASN A 102 -16.56 -3.55 4.63
N ILE A 103 -15.27 -3.81 4.42
CA ILE A 103 -14.27 -2.76 4.25
C ILE A 103 -14.60 -1.90 3.02
N ASN A 104 -14.97 -2.52 1.91
CA ASN A 104 -15.36 -1.85 0.68
C ASN A 104 -16.59 -0.93 0.83
N LYS A 105 -17.48 -1.16 1.81
CA LYS A 105 -18.60 -0.25 2.09
C LYS A 105 -18.15 1.14 2.55
N ASN A 106 -16.98 1.20 3.20
CA ASN A 106 -16.39 2.44 3.72
C ASN A 106 -15.43 3.11 2.73
N LEU A 107 -15.26 2.54 1.54
CA LEU A 107 -14.38 3.04 0.48
C LEU A 107 -15.18 3.67 -0.66
N THR A 108 -14.62 4.68 -1.30
CA THR A 108 -15.19 5.27 -2.52
C THR A 108 -15.18 4.25 -3.66
N LYS A 109 -15.95 4.50 -4.71
CA LYS A 109 -16.07 3.58 -5.87
C LYS A 109 -14.71 3.21 -6.47
N VAL A 110 -13.78 4.18 -6.54
CA VAL A 110 -12.44 3.99 -7.13
C VAL A 110 -11.45 3.33 -6.17
N GLU A 111 -11.68 3.39 -4.86
CA GLU A 111 -10.84 2.81 -3.82
C GLU A 111 -11.19 1.34 -3.52
N LYS A 112 -12.32 0.81 -4.04
CA LYS A 112 -12.77 -0.55 -3.73
C LYS A 112 -11.81 -1.61 -4.27
N ILE A 113 -11.46 -2.57 -3.42
CA ILE A 113 -10.74 -3.78 -3.82
C ILE A 113 -11.70 -4.68 -4.58
N LYS A 114 -11.39 -4.96 -5.85
CA LYS A 114 -12.23 -5.82 -6.72
C LYS A 114 -11.77 -7.26 -6.74
N LYS A 115 -10.47 -7.48 -6.65
CA LYS A 115 -9.87 -8.81 -6.63
C LYS A 115 -8.69 -8.84 -5.68
N TYR A 116 -8.37 -10.01 -5.19
CA TYR A 116 -7.24 -10.21 -4.30
C TYR A 116 -6.66 -11.63 -4.48
N PHE A 117 -5.47 -11.82 -3.98
CA PHE A 117 -4.89 -13.15 -3.79
C PHE A 117 -4.24 -13.25 -2.42
N ILE A 118 -4.18 -14.49 -1.93
CA ILE A 118 -3.67 -14.79 -0.59
C ILE A 118 -2.32 -15.49 -0.75
N ILE A 119 -1.33 -15.04 0.00
CA ILE A 119 -0.05 -15.74 0.15
C ILE A 119 0.13 -16.21 1.59
N LYS A 120 0.92 -17.26 1.76
CA LYS A 120 1.19 -17.85 3.08
C LYS A 120 2.46 -17.31 3.74
N GLU A 121 3.39 -16.80 2.94
CA GLU A 121 4.68 -16.28 3.41
C GLU A 121 4.49 -14.88 3.98
N ASN A 122 4.81 -14.71 5.26
CA ASN A 122 4.85 -13.39 5.88
C ASN A 122 5.99 -12.54 5.32
N PHE A 123 5.75 -11.22 5.22
CA PHE A 123 6.83 -10.27 4.96
C PHE A 123 7.61 -10.03 6.24
N THR A 124 8.92 -10.21 6.19
CA THR A 124 9.82 -10.09 7.32
C THR A 124 11.07 -9.29 6.97
N ILE A 125 11.88 -8.99 7.98
CA ILE A 125 13.19 -8.35 7.79
C ILE A 125 14.13 -9.35 7.10
N GLU A 126 14.08 -10.62 7.49
CA GLU A 126 14.97 -11.71 7.02
C GLU A 126 14.77 -11.96 5.52
N ASN A 127 13.53 -12.01 5.03
CA ASN A 127 13.26 -12.15 3.59
C ASN A 127 13.42 -10.83 2.83
N GLY A 128 13.77 -9.75 3.56
CA GLY A 128 14.07 -8.45 3.02
C GLY A 128 12.86 -7.68 2.48
N MET A 129 11.63 -8.10 2.82
CA MET A 129 10.38 -7.43 2.43
C MET A 129 9.97 -6.34 3.41
N MET A 130 10.60 -6.29 4.60
CA MET A 130 10.42 -5.23 5.59
C MET A 130 11.73 -4.50 5.87
N THR A 131 11.60 -3.27 6.37
CA THR A 131 12.71 -2.53 6.95
C THR A 131 12.94 -2.97 8.39
N PRO A 132 14.13 -2.67 9.02
CA PRO A 132 14.32 -2.89 10.46
C PRO A 132 13.29 -2.19 11.35
N THR A 133 12.63 -1.13 10.85
CA THR A 133 11.56 -0.42 11.53
C THR A 133 10.16 -0.98 11.20
N LEU A 134 10.08 -2.23 10.75
CA LEU A 134 8.88 -2.99 10.44
C LEU A 134 7.96 -2.36 9.36
N LYS A 135 8.52 -1.52 8.47
CA LYS A 135 7.79 -0.96 7.34
C LYS A 135 7.92 -1.87 6.12
N LEU A 136 6.82 -2.12 5.42
CA LEU A 136 6.80 -2.91 4.19
C LEU A 136 7.59 -2.19 3.07
N LYS A 137 8.44 -2.91 2.39
CA LYS A 137 9.16 -2.43 1.20
C LYS A 137 8.28 -2.65 -0.04
N ARG A 138 7.25 -1.79 -0.20
CA ARG A 138 6.24 -1.87 -1.26
C ARG A 138 6.82 -2.22 -2.62
N PHE A 139 7.79 -1.45 -3.10
CA PHE A 139 8.39 -1.66 -4.42
C PHE A 139 8.94 -3.09 -4.58
N LYS A 140 9.61 -3.62 -3.55
CA LYS A 140 10.19 -4.97 -3.60
C LYS A 140 9.10 -6.04 -3.63
N ILE A 141 8.05 -5.86 -2.82
CA ILE A 141 6.90 -6.78 -2.75
C ILE A 141 6.15 -6.79 -4.09
N VAL A 142 5.80 -5.61 -4.60
CA VAL A 142 5.10 -5.49 -5.88
C VAL A 142 5.91 -6.11 -7.03
N ASN A 143 7.21 -5.91 -7.07
CA ASN A 143 8.08 -6.53 -8.09
C ASN A 143 8.12 -8.07 -7.98
N LYS A 144 8.21 -8.61 -6.75
CA LYS A 144 8.21 -10.07 -6.52
C LYS A 144 6.91 -10.71 -7.01
N TYR A 145 5.76 -10.10 -6.72
CA TYR A 145 4.43 -10.64 -7.01
C TYR A 145 3.77 -9.98 -8.23
N LYS A 146 4.56 -9.35 -9.11
CA LYS A 146 4.04 -8.63 -10.28
C LYS A 146 3.15 -9.49 -11.15
N ASN A 147 3.58 -10.71 -11.45
CA ASN A 147 2.83 -11.64 -12.30
C ASN A 147 1.49 -12.05 -11.66
N ASP A 148 1.47 -12.25 -10.35
CA ASP A 148 0.24 -12.60 -9.62
C ASP A 148 -0.75 -11.44 -9.66
N PHE A 149 -0.29 -10.20 -9.45
CA PHE A 149 -1.13 -9.01 -9.61
C PHE A 149 -1.67 -8.87 -11.04
N GLU A 150 -0.81 -9.02 -12.07
CA GLU A 150 -1.23 -8.89 -13.47
C GLU A 150 -2.25 -9.98 -13.87
N ASN A 151 -2.10 -11.19 -13.36
CA ASN A 151 -3.05 -12.29 -13.61
C ASN A 151 -4.47 -11.97 -13.11
N LEU A 152 -4.61 -11.15 -12.06
CA LEU A 152 -5.93 -10.71 -11.59
C LEU A 152 -6.67 -9.84 -12.61
N TYR A 153 -5.98 -9.17 -13.52
CA TYR A 153 -6.57 -8.33 -14.56
C TYR A 153 -6.87 -9.10 -15.85
N LEU A 154 -6.19 -10.23 -16.10
CA LEU A 154 -6.39 -11.04 -17.31
C LEU A 154 -7.75 -11.77 -17.29
N ASN A 155 -8.20 -12.23 -16.15
CA ASN A 155 -9.51 -12.83 -15.99
C ASN A 155 -10.53 -11.72 -15.78
N LYS A 156 -11.36 -11.44 -16.83
CA LYS A 156 -12.48 -10.49 -16.68
C LYS A 156 -13.37 -10.90 -15.51
N PRO A 157 -13.92 -9.93 -14.74
CA PRO A 157 -14.90 -10.23 -13.70
C PRO A 157 -16.15 -10.86 -14.26
#